data_54d21601609b0388add0a57d94ce1eb5
#
_entry.id   54d21601609b0388add0a57d94ce1eb5
#
_cell.length_a   1.000
_cell.length_b   1.000
_cell.length_c   1.000
_cell.angle_alpha   90.00
_cell.angle_beta   90.00
_cell.angle_gamma   90.00
#
_symmetry.space_group_name_H-M   'P 1'
#
loop_
_entity.id
_entity.type
_entity.pdbx_description
1 polymer ?
#
loop_
_entity_poly.entity_id
_entity_poly.type
_entity_poly.pdbx_seq_one_letter_code
_entity_poly.pdbx_strand_id
1 'polypeptide(L)'
;MENSTEVVSFVLAAYGHIGELKYLYFSLMLLWYLSVLTVNTVLIIVIYVDKKLHEPMYILLYNLFANQIGASTALYPLVMSQMFSDTHEVTLPWCFLQTYYLYICASVELCSLVAMAYDRYVAICCPLYYNVIMNTRQVGTLSVLVWMYPFINSVFSFSFVVPLKFCGNVIDKVFCDHYLIIKLACSVSVLNQVSDLLYAFSTIVIPFSLILISYMKILPVCLNTSEENRQKAVTTCTPQIVSVSSLFIGLIFHFSDSRFDVALVSDKVRIFLSLFLLICQPMGTPIMYGYKLPKIRQSWKRFLFDIK
;
A
#
# COMPACT_ATOMS: atom_id res chain seq x y z
N MET A 1 12.91 -19.38 38.83
CA MET A 1 12.68 -19.99 37.51
C MET A 1 11.25 -19.63 37.14
N GLU A 2 11.10 -18.52 36.47
CA GLU A 2 9.81 -18.06 35.96
C GLU A 2 9.46 -18.96 34.77
N ASN A 3 8.34 -19.69 34.88
CA ASN A 3 7.79 -20.47 33.77
C ASN A 3 7.42 -19.46 32.66
N SER A 4 8.33 -19.14 31.78
CA SER A 4 8.01 -18.40 30.56
C SER A 4 7.18 -19.33 29.68
N THR A 5 5.86 -19.25 29.82
CA THR A 5 4.94 -19.83 28.85
C THR A 5 5.28 -19.19 27.50
N GLU A 6 5.71 -20.03 26.57
CA GLU A 6 6.02 -19.60 25.21
C GLU A 6 4.77 -18.97 24.60
N VAL A 7 4.85 -17.73 24.17
CA VAL A 7 3.71 -17.01 23.54
C VAL A 7 3.38 -17.70 22.23
N VAL A 8 2.19 -18.29 22.13
CA VAL A 8 1.71 -19.03 20.95
C VAL A 8 0.76 -18.20 20.10
N SER A 9 0.07 -17.22 20.73
CA SER A 9 -0.90 -16.34 20.09
C SER A 9 -0.81 -14.92 20.60
N PHE A 10 -1.21 -13.95 19.75
CA PHE A 10 -1.40 -12.56 20.12
C PHE A 10 -2.90 -12.25 20.24
N VAL A 11 -3.26 -11.38 21.17
CA VAL A 11 -4.63 -10.88 21.36
C VAL A 11 -4.73 -9.48 20.75
N LEU A 12 -5.68 -9.29 19.83
CA LEU A 12 -5.96 -8.00 19.21
C LEU A 12 -6.94 -7.20 20.07
N ALA A 13 -6.43 -6.33 20.93
CA ALA A 13 -7.24 -5.67 21.97
C ALA A 13 -8.15 -4.54 21.44
N ALA A 14 -7.90 -4.01 20.24
CA ALA A 14 -8.65 -2.87 19.72
C ALA A 14 -10.09 -3.20 19.27
N TYR A 15 -10.50 -4.47 19.28
CA TYR A 15 -11.89 -4.84 18.97
C TYR A 15 -12.88 -4.40 20.06
N GLY A 16 -12.46 -4.33 21.33
CA GLY A 16 -13.28 -3.88 22.44
C GLY A 16 -14.65 -4.55 22.50
N HIS A 17 -15.61 -3.91 23.18
CA HIS A 17 -17.00 -4.37 23.19
C HIS A 17 -17.78 -3.75 22.03
N ILE A 18 -17.68 -4.35 20.82
CA ILE A 18 -18.39 -3.88 19.62
C ILE A 18 -19.91 -4.15 19.73
N GLY A 19 -20.31 -5.15 20.54
CA GLY A 19 -21.73 -5.51 20.77
C GLY A 19 -22.46 -5.89 19.46
N GLU A 20 -23.72 -5.51 19.34
CA GLU A 20 -24.54 -5.76 18.16
C GLU A 20 -24.07 -5.01 16.89
N LEU A 21 -23.26 -3.97 17.05
CA LEU A 21 -22.69 -3.22 15.92
C LEU A 21 -21.73 -4.05 15.08
N LYS A 22 -21.27 -5.21 15.57
CA LYS A 22 -20.41 -6.12 14.81
C LYS A 22 -21.01 -6.55 13.48
N TYR A 23 -22.32 -6.79 13.40
CA TYR A 23 -23.01 -7.17 12.16
C TYR A 23 -23.02 -6.03 11.14
N LEU A 24 -23.22 -4.79 11.62
CA LEU A 24 -23.19 -3.59 10.76
C LEU A 24 -21.76 -3.36 10.23
N TYR A 25 -20.74 -3.39 11.09
CA TYR A 25 -19.36 -3.20 10.68
C TYR A 25 -18.89 -4.29 9.73
N PHE A 26 -19.25 -5.55 9.98
CA PHE A 26 -18.96 -6.66 9.07
C PHE A 26 -19.58 -6.44 7.70
N SER A 27 -20.86 -6.08 7.64
CA SER A 27 -21.57 -5.87 6.37
C SER A 27 -20.97 -4.71 5.57
N LEU A 28 -20.67 -3.58 6.22
CA LEU A 28 -20.00 -2.43 5.59
C LEU A 28 -18.60 -2.79 5.06
N MET A 29 -17.83 -3.53 5.87
CA MET A 29 -16.47 -3.93 5.52
C MET A 29 -16.46 -4.96 4.37
N LEU A 30 -17.43 -5.89 4.37
CA LEU A 30 -17.61 -6.85 3.28
C LEU A 30 -17.98 -6.14 1.96
N LEU A 31 -18.93 -5.21 2.00
CA LEU A 31 -19.30 -4.42 0.82
C LEU A 31 -18.12 -3.60 0.29
N TRP A 32 -17.35 -3.00 1.18
CA TRP A 32 -16.16 -2.24 0.81
C TRP A 32 -15.09 -3.14 0.18
N TYR A 33 -14.79 -4.29 0.78
CA TYR A 33 -13.85 -5.26 0.25
C TYR A 33 -14.24 -5.76 -1.14
N LEU A 34 -15.51 -6.16 -1.33
CA LEU A 34 -16.03 -6.57 -2.63
C LEU A 34 -15.93 -5.44 -3.67
N SER A 35 -16.19 -4.20 -3.26
CA SER A 35 -16.04 -3.03 -4.13
C SER A 35 -14.60 -2.81 -4.55
N VAL A 36 -13.63 -2.94 -3.63
CA VAL A 36 -12.19 -2.85 -3.92
C VAL A 36 -11.79 -3.94 -4.92
N LEU A 37 -12.18 -5.20 -4.67
CA LEU A 37 -11.88 -6.30 -5.59
C LEU A 37 -12.46 -6.05 -6.98
N THR A 38 -13.73 -5.65 -7.05
CA THR A 38 -14.43 -5.42 -8.31
C THR A 38 -13.78 -4.30 -9.10
N VAL A 39 -13.56 -3.13 -8.51
CA VAL A 39 -13.02 -1.96 -9.21
C VAL A 39 -11.60 -2.22 -9.73
N ASN A 40 -10.72 -2.78 -8.89
CA ASN A 40 -9.35 -3.08 -9.30
C ASN A 40 -9.31 -4.18 -10.38
N THR A 41 -10.09 -5.27 -10.22
CA THR A 41 -10.15 -6.35 -11.21
C THR A 41 -10.65 -5.85 -12.55
N VAL A 42 -11.69 -5.04 -12.56
CA VAL A 42 -12.24 -4.48 -13.79
C VAL A 42 -11.23 -3.59 -14.50
N LEU A 43 -10.50 -2.72 -13.78
CA LEU A 43 -9.45 -1.89 -14.38
C LEU A 43 -8.29 -2.73 -14.92
N ILE A 44 -7.92 -3.80 -14.26
CA ILE A 44 -6.94 -4.79 -14.74
C ILE A 44 -7.42 -5.40 -16.07
N ILE A 45 -8.68 -5.86 -16.14
CA ILE A 45 -9.26 -6.46 -17.34
C ILE A 45 -9.30 -5.44 -18.48
N VAL A 46 -9.72 -4.20 -18.23
CA VAL A 46 -9.77 -3.13 -19.24
C VAL A 46 -8.38 -2.84 -19.79
N ILE A 47 -7.35 -2.77 -18.94
CA ILE A 47 -5.96 -2.56 -19.38
C ILE A 47 -5.47 -3.76 -20.21
N TYR A 48 -5.82 -4.98 -19.81
CA TYR A 48 -5.39 -6.20 -20.49
C TYR A 48 -6.04 -6.36 -21.89
N VAL A 49 -7.34 -6.08 -22.00
CA VAL A 49 -8.12 -6.28 -23.23
C VAL A 49 -7.89 -5.19 -24.26
N ASP A 50 -7.80 -3.93 -23.86
CA ASP A 50 -7.61 -2.82 -24.79
C ASP A 50 -6.12 -2.60 -25.11
N LYS A 51 -5.70 -3.06 -26.28
CA LYS A 51 -4.31 -2.90 -26.79
C LYS A 51 -3.84 -1.44 -26.81
N LYS A 52 -4.74 -0.45 -26.82
CA LYS A 52 -4.40 0.98 -26.75
C LYS A 52 -3.88 1.40 -25.37
N LEU A 53 -4.12 0.56 -24.35
CA LEU A 53 -3.61 0.73 -23.00
C LEU A 53 -2.32 -0.07 -22.73
N HIS A 54 -1.70 -0.69 -23.76
CA HIS A 54 -0.41 -1.37 -23.60
C HIS A 54 0.79 -0.40 -23.67
N GLU A 55 0.63 0.83 -23.15
CA GLU A 55 1.71 1.79 -22.97
C GLU A 55 2.37 1.62 -21.58
N PRO A 56 3.64 2.02 -21.40
CA PRO A 56 4.41 1.82 -20.16
C PRO A 56 3.65 2.19 -18.89
N MET A 57 3.06 3.36 -18.84
CA MET A 57 2.31 3.84 -17.68
C MET A 57 1.17 2.90 -17.27
N TYR A 58 0.40 2.35 -18.23
CA TYR A 58 -0.75 1.49 -17.88
C TYR A 58 -0.31 0.09 -17.44
N ILE A 59 0.85 -0.39 -17.93
CA ILE A 59 1.46 -1.63 -17.44
C ILE A 59 1.93 -1.46 -15.99
N LEU A 60 2.48 -0.29 -15.64
CA LEU A 60 2.85 0.01 -14.26
C LEU A 60 1.61 0.17 -13.37
N LEU A 61 0.52 0.74 -13.88
CA LEU A 61 -0.77 0.79 -13.17
C LEU A 61 -1.38 -0.61 -12.95
N TYR A 62 -1.20 -1.54 -13.88
CA TYR A 62 -1.62 -2.93 -13.70
C TYR A 62 -0.97 -3.54 -12.44
N ASN A 63 0.36 -3.35 -12.25
CA ASN A 63 1.05 -3.81 -11.04
C ASN A 63 0.46 -3.18 -9.78
N LEU A 64 0.13 -1.89 -9.81
CA LEU A 64 -0.45 -1.18 -8.68
C LEU A 64 -1.83 -1.74 -8.31
N PHE A 65 -2.72 -1.95 -9.29
CA PHE A 65 -4.05 -2.51 -9.03
C PHE A 65 -3.99 -3.97 -8.55
N ALA A 66 -3.07 -4.78 -9.09
CA ALA A 66 -2.83 -6.13 -8.60
C ALA A 66 -2.36 -6.14 -7.14
N ASN A 67 -1.49 -5.20 -6.77
CA ASN A 67 -1.04 -5.02 -5.39
C ASN A 67 -2.19 -4.62 -4.45
N GLN A 68 -3.12 -3.75 -4.89
CA GLN A 68 -4.27 -3.35 -4.08
C GLN A 68 -5.23 -4.52 -3.78
N ILE A 69 -5.43 -5.41 -4.74
CA ILE A 69 -6.19 -6.66 -4.53
C ILE A 69 -5.49 -7.53 -3.47
N GLY A 70 -4.18 -7.73 -3.61
CA GLY A 70 -3.38 -8.53 -2.68
C GLY A 70 -3.42 -7.97 -1.26
N ALA A 71 -3.13 -6.68 -1.07
CA ALA A 71 -3.15 -6.02 0.23
C ALA A 71 -4.52 -6.12 0.92
N SER A 72 -5.59 -5.88 0.15
CA SER A 72 -6.96 -5.98 0.67
C SER A 72 -7.30 -7.41 1.08
N THR A 73 -6.89 -8.40 0.30
CA THR A 73 -7.14 -9.82 0.61
C THR A 73 -6.36 -10.30 1.85
N ALA A 74 -5.19 -9.73 2.12
CA ALA A 74 -4.42 -10.03 3.33
C ALA A 74 -5.02 -9.39 4.60
N LEU A 75 -5.73 -8.28 4.47
CA LEU A 75 -6.26 -7.52 5.60
C LEU A 75 -7.71 -7.92 5.96
N TYR A 76 -8.64 -7.73 5.00
CA TYR A 76 -10.08 -7.75 5.28
C TYR A 76 -10.60 -9.09 5.81
N PRO A 77 -10.22 -10.28 5.27
CA PRO A 77 -10.73 -11.56 5.77
C PRO A 77 -10.38 -11.79 7.23
N LEU A 78 -9.14 -11.45 7.66
CA LEU A 78 -8.74 -11.60 9.05
C LEU A 78 -9.53 -10.63 9.95
N VAL A 79 -9.60 -9.35 9.58
CA VAL A 79 -10.34 -8.35 10.38
C VAL A 79 -11.81 -8.74 10.52
N MET A 80 -12.44 -9.20 9.44
CA MET A 80 -13.84 -9.66 9.47
C MET A 80 -14.03 -10.91 10.34
N SER A 81 -13.10 -11.88 10.29
CA SER A 81 -13.19 -13.08 11.14
C SER A 81 -13.03 -12.73 12.61
N GLN A 82 -12.16 -11.80 12.96
CA GLN A 82 -11.94 -11.37 14.34
C GLN A 82 -13.14 -10.60 14.93
N MET A 83 -14.01 -10.00 14.13
CA MET A 83 -15.25 -9.36 14.62
C MET A 83 -16.22 -10.36 15.27
N PHE A 84 -16.15 -11.63 14.91
CA PHE A 84 -17.00 -12.70 15.45
C PHE A 84 -16.25 -13.61 16.44
N SER A 85 -14.96 -13.38 16.67
CA SER A 85 -14.19 -14.11 17.67
C SER A 85 -14.47 -13.57 19.07
N ASP A 86 -14.61 -14.45 20.04
CA ASP A 86 -14.80 -14.06 21.44
C ASP A 86 -13.46 -13.74 22.12
N THR A 87 -12.36 -14.32 21.67
CA THR A 87 -11.03 -14.17 22.26
C THR A 87 -10.14 -13.16 21.52
N HIS A 88 -10.46 -12.85 20.27
CA HIS A 88 -9.67 -12.01 19.35
C HIS A 88 -8.20 -12.46 19.26
N GLU A 89 -7.97 -13.76 19.38
CA GLU A 89 -6.65 -14.35 19.30
C GLU A 89 -6.26 -14.67 17.86
N VAL A 90 -4.98 -14.38 17.54
CA VAL A 90 -4.34 -14.73 16.27
C VAL A 90 -3.05 -15.46 16.58
N THR A 91 -2.84 -16.64 15.99
CA THR A 91 -1.61 -17.40 16.19
C THR A 91 -0.40 -16.67 15.62
N LEU A 92 0.77 -16.88 16.24
CA LEU A 92 2.02 -16.25 15.80
C LEU A 92 2.28 -16.39 14.29
N PRO A 93 2.20 -17.60 13.67
CA PRO A 93 2.46 -17.75 12.25
C PRO A 93 1.52 -16.92 11.36
N TRP A 94 0.23 -16.86 11.69
CA TRP A 94 -0.74 -16.07 10.94
C TRP A 94 -0.49 -14.57 11.10
N CYS A 95 -0.13 -14.13 12.30
CA CYS A 95 0.21 -12.75 12.57
C CYS A 95 1.46 -12.32 11.78
N PHE A 96 2.52 -13.14 11.80
CA PHE A 96 3.71 -12.90 11.00
C PHE A 96 3.43 -12.90 9.49
N LEU A 97 2.64 -13.86 9.00
CA LEU A 97 2.31 -13.94 7.58
C LEU A 97 1.54 -12.69 7.12
N GLN A 98 0.53 -12.26 7.90
CA GLN A 98 -0.23 -11.05 7.59
C GLN A 98 0.67 -9.82 7.56
N THR A 99 1.47 -9.61 8.62
CA THR A 99 2.37 -8.47 8.73
C THR A 99 3.38 -8.45 7.58
N TYR A 100 4.03 -9.56 7.32
CA TYR A 100 5.01 -9.71 6.24
C TYR A 100 4.40 -9.34 4.88
N TYR A 101 3.21 -9.86 4.58
CA TYR A 101 2.55 -9.60 3.31
C TYR A 101 2.09 -8.16 3.17
N LEU A 102 1.52 -7.55 4.22
CA LEU A 102 1.12 -6.14 4.21
C LEU A 102 2.31 -5.20 4.03
N TYR A 103 3.46 -5.53 4.62
CA TYR A 103 4.69 -4.76 4.46
C TYR A 103 5.26 -4.85 3.03
N ILE A 104 5.21 -6.04 2.41
CA ILE A 104 5.55 -6.19 0.98
C ILE A 104 4.60 -5.31 0.15
N CYS A 105 3.30 -5.40 0.35
CA CYS A 105 2.32 -4.63 -0.42
C CYS A 105 2.53 -3.11 -0.30
N ALA A 106 2.80 -2.61 0.90
CA ALA A 106 3.10 -1.19 1.11
C ALA A 106 4.37 -0.74 0.37
N SER A 107 5.41 -1.57 0.39
CA SER A 107 6.66 -1.32 -0.35
C SER A 107 6.46 -1.41 -1.88
N VAL A 108 5.69 -2.38 -2.37
CA VAL A 108 5.33 -2.53 -3.80
C VAL A 108 4.56 -1.30 -4.29
N GLU A 109 3.68 -0.76 -3.46
CA GLU A 109 2.94 0.45 -3.79
C GLU A 109 3.88 1.65 -4.00
N LEU A 110 4.80 1.90 -3.06
CA LEU A 110 5.80 2.96 -3.17
C LEU A 110 6.72 2.76 -4.39
N CYS A 111 7.21 1.54 -4.61
CA CYS A 111 8.05 1.23 -5.78
C CYS A 111 7.30 1.40 -7.10
N SER A 112 6.01 1.05 -7.16
CA SER A 112 5.15 1.29 -8.32
C SER A 112 5.02 2.79 -8.60
N LEU A 113 4.80 3.60 -7.58
CA LEU A 113 4.73 5.06 -7.71
C LEU A 113 6.06 5.67 -8.15
N VAL A 114 7.21 5.13 -7.70
CA VAL A 114 8.55 5.53 -8.20
C VAL A 114 8.68 5.23 -9.70
N ALA A 115 8.34 4.01 -10.11
CA ALA A 115 8.41 3.60 -11.51
C ALA A 115 7.51 4.47 -12.40
N MET A 116 6.31 4.81 -11.92
CA MET A 116 5.38 5.70 -12.61
C MET A 116 5.89 7.15 -12.64
N ALA A 117 6.53 7.65 -11.57
CA ALA A 117 7.14 8.99 -11.55
C ALA A 117 8.32 9.07 -12.54
N TYR A 118 9.11 8.01 -12.63
CA TYR A 118 10.16 7.89 -13.63
C TYR A 118 9.60 7.89 -15.06
N ASP A 119 8.53 7.13 -15.32
CA ASP A 119 7.83 7.14 -16.61
C ASP A 119 7.36 8.55 -17.00
N ARG A 120 6.71 9.26 -16.05
CA ARG A 120 6.28 10.65 -16.29
C ARG A 120 7.45 11.59 -16.53
N TYR A 121 8.54 11.44 -15.77
CA TYR A 121 9.76 12.24 -15.97
C TYR A 121 10.31 12.05 -17.40
N VAL A 122 10.45 10.81 -17.87
CA VAL A 122 10.95 10.54 -19.22
C VAL A 122 9.99 11.07 -20.29
N ALA A 123 8.67 10.89 -20.11
CA ALA A 123 7.66 11.33 -21.06
C ALA A 123 7.61 12.87 -21.21
N ILE A 124 7.85 13.63 -20.15
CA ILE A 124 7.71 15.09 -20.15
C ILE A 124 9.06 15.77 -20.42
N CYS A 125 10.15 15.28 -19.82
CA CYS A 125 11.46 15.92 -19.92
C CYS A 125 12.31 15.40 -21.09
N CYS A 126 12.04 14.18 -21.57
CA CYS A 126 12.81 13.55 -22.64
C CYS A 126 11.90 12.96 -23.75
N PRO A 127 10.92 13.69 -24.29
CA PRO A 127 9.87 13.15 -25.17
C PRO A 127 10.42 12.49 -26.44
N LEU A 128 11.51 13.02 -27.01
CA LEU A 128 12.12 12.47 -28.24
C LEU A 128 12.75 11.08 -27.99
N TYR A 129 13.18 10.80 -26.79
CA TYR A 129 13.84 9.54 -26.42
C TYR A 129 12.90 8.59 -25.69
N TYR A 130 11.62 8.96 -25.46
CA TYR A 130 10.69 8.20 -24.64
C TYR A 130 10.60 6.72 -25.09
N ASN A 131 10.35 6.46 -26.37
CA ASN A 131 10.21 5.09 -26.88
C ASN A 131 11.52 4.26 -26.84
N VAL A 132 12.66 4.92 -26.81
CA VAL A 132 13.97 4.26 -26.65
C VAL A 132 14.22 3.89 -25.19
N ILE A 133 13.94 4.81 -24.27
CA ILE A 133 14.16 4.63 -22.84
C ILE A 133 13.10 3.69 -22.24
N MET A 134 11.82 3.96 -22.52
CA MET A 134 10.67 3.20 -21.99
C MET A 134 10.24 2.11 -22.97
N ASN A 135 11.19 1.32 -23.47
CA ASN A 135 10.89 0.17 -24.29
C ASN A 135 10.31 -1.00 -23.48
N THR A 136 9.74 -2.01 -24.15
CA THR A 136 9.09 -3.17 -23.51
C THR A 136 10.01 -3.91 -22.52
N ARG A 137 11.32 -4.02 -22.83
CA ARG A 137 12.29 -4.66 -21.94
C ARG A 137 12.46 -3.85 -20.64
N GLN A 138 12.58 -2.53 -20.73
CA GLN A 138 12.73 -1.66 -19.58
C GLN A 138 11.50 -1.68 -18.69
N VAL A 139 10.30 -1.62 -19.30
CA VAL A 139 9.03 -1.71 -18.56
C VAL A 139 8.89 -3.05 -17.85
N GLY A 140 9.26 -4.16 -18.51
CA GLY A 140 9.32 -5.48 -17.89
C GLY A 140 10.30 -5.53 -16.73
N THR A 141 11.51 -4.97 -16.89
CA THR A 141 12.50 -4.89 -15.80
C THR A 141 11.98 -4.08 -14.61
N LEU A 142 11.39 -2.91 -14.87
CA LEU A 142 10.77 -2.10 -13.79
C LEU A 142 9.66 -2.87 -13.08
N SER A 143 8.79 -3.57 -13.81
CA SER A 143 7.72 -4.39 -13.22
C SER A 143 8.28 -5.51 -12.33
N VAL A 144 9.35 -6.19 -12.76
CA VAL A 144 10.01 -7.20 -11.92
C VAL A 144 10.65 -6.58 -10.69
N LEU A 145 11.34 -5.45 -10.82
CA LEU A 145 11.98 -4.76 -9.70
C LEU A 145 10.98 -4.27 -8.66
N VAL A 146 9.81 -3.79 -9.09
CA VAL A 146 8.72 -3.34 -8.22
C VAL A 146 8.27 -4.44 -7.26
N TRP A 147 8.32 -5.72 -7.66
CA TRP A 147 7.95 -6.86 -6.81
C TRP A 147 9.15 -7.48 -6.08
N MET A 148 10.27 -7.66 -6.78
CA MET A 148 11.43 -8.37 -6.23
C MET A 148 12.15 -7.58 -5.15
N TYR A 149 12.33 -6.26 -5.34
CA TYR A 149 13.01 -5.44 -4.34
C TYR A 149 12.27 -5.43 -2.98
N PRO A 150 10.95 -5.15 -2.90
CA PRO A 150 10.21 -5.24 -1.66
C PRO A 150 10.24 -6.62 -1.01
N PHE A 151 10.12 -7.68 -1.84
CA PHE A 151 10.16 -9.04 -1.34
C PHE A 151 11.49 -9.36 -0.65
N ILE A 152 12.63 -9.10 -1.32
CA ILE A 152 13.96 -9.37 -0.78
C ILE A 152 14.21 -8.54 0.49
N ASN A 153 13.87 -7.24 0.46
CA ASN A 153 14.07 -6.34 1.58
C ASN A 153 13.23 -6.75 2.80
N SER A 154 11.99 -7.18 2.57
CA SER A 154 11.12 -7.69 3.65
C SER A 154 11.63 -9.01 4.22
N VAL A 155 12.10 -9.97 3.40
CA VAL A 155 12.74 -11.21 3.88
C VAL A 155 13.92 -10.88 4.79
N PHE A 156 14.77 -9.94 4.37
CA PHE A 156 15.90 -9.51 5.18
C PHE A 156 15.47 -8.96 6.54
N SER A 157 14.53 -7.99 6.57
CA SER A 157 14.05 -7.40 7.82
C SER A 157 13.38 -8.44 8.74
N PHE A 158 12.50 -9.28 8.20
CA PHE A 158 11.80 -10.29 9.00
C PHE A 158 12.72 -11.40 9.53
N SER A 159 13.85 -11.67 8.89
CA SER A 159 14.84 -12.65 9.40
C SER A 159 15.37 -12.29 10.80
N PHE A 160 15.32 -11.02 11.20
CA PHE A 160 15.70 -10.56 12.53
C PHE A 160 14.54 -10.57 13.53
N VAL A 161 13.28 -10.62 13.07
CA VAL A 161 12.09 -10.55 13.93
C VAL A 161 11.59 -11.94 14.28
N VAL A 162 11.62 -12.88 13.33
CA VAL A 162 11.11 -14.26 13.52
C VAL A 162 11.75 -14.99 14.71
N PRO A 163 13.07 -14.88 14.98
CA PRO A 163 13.70 -15.58 16.10
C PRO A 163 13.50 -14.91 17.47
N LEU A 164 12.74 -13.81 17.56
CA LEU A 164 12.52 -13.12 18.83
C LEU A 164 11.63 -13.95 19.76
N LYS A 165 11.95 -13.92 21.05
CA LYS A 165 11.09 -14.43 22.12
C LYS A 165 10.19 -13.31 22.63
N PHE A 166 8.90 -13.61 22.82
CA PHE A 166 7.89 -12.64 23.24
C PHE A 166 7.55 -12.81 24.71
N CYS A 167 7.50 -11.68 25.44
CA CYS A 167 7.09 -11.58 26.85
C CYS A 167 5.70 -10.96 27.00
N GLY A 168 5.19 -10.30 25.98
CA GLY A 168 3.82 -9.79 25.90
C GLY A 168 3.07 -10.45 24.74
N ASN A 169 1.73 -10.47 24.83
CA ASN A 169 0.87 -11.05 23.81
C ASN A 169 -0.31 -10.14 23.41
N VAL A 170 -0.34 -8.88 23.85
CA VAL A 170 -1.47 -7.96 23.56
C VAL A 170 -1.03 -6.91 22.55
N ILE A 171 -1.72 -6.85 21.42
CA ILE A 171 -1.54 -5.87 20.35
C ILE A 171 -2.75 -4.95 20.34
N ASP A 172 -2.54 -3.65 20.60
CA ASP A 172 -3.61 -2.65 20.65
C ASP A 172 -3.97 -2.11 19.26
N LYS A 173 -4.24 -3.03 18.34
CA LYS A 173 -4.74 -2.78 16.98
C LYS A 173 -5.72 -3.87 16.55
N VAL A 174 -6.44 -3.64 15.44
CA VAL A 174 -7.36 -4.60 14.82
C VAL A 174 -6.67 -5.56 13.84
N PHE A 175 -5.37 -5.40 13.62
CA PHE A 175 -4.53 -6.27 12.78
C PHE A 175 -3.11 -6.34 13.36
N CYS A 176 -2.33 -7.30 12.91
CA CYS A 176 -0.96 -7.49 13.36
C CYS A 176 -0.03 -6.39 12.79
N ASP A 177 0.61 -5.65 13.69
CA ASP A 177 1.51 -4.54 13.35
C ASP A 177 2.95 -4.89 13.69
N HIS A 178 3.86 -4.71 12.75
CA HIS A 178 5.28 -5.07 12.86
C HIS A 178 5.97 -4.41 14.07
N TYR A 179 5.78 -3.11 14.23
CA TYR A 179 6.42 -2.36 15.30
C TYR A 179 5.92 -2.81 16.69
N LEU A 180 4.60 -3.04 16.82
CA LEU A 180 4.01 -3.54 18.05
C LEU A 180 4.47 -4.97 18.37
N ILE A 181 4.64 -5.83 17.37
CA ILE A 181 5.21 -7.17 17.54
C ILE A 181 6.64 -7.06 18.12
N ILE A 182 7.50 -6.23 17.56
CA ILE A 182 8.87 -6.02 18.07
C ILE A 182 8.82 -5.48 19.52
N LYS A 183 7.90 -4.57 19.84
CA LYS A 183 7.73 -4.00 21.19
C LYS A 183 7.35 -5.06 22.25
N LEU A 184 6.70 -6.14 21.84
CA LEU A 184 6.32 -7.26 22.73
C LEU A 184 7.45 -8.27 22.96
N ALA A 185 8.60 -8.12 22.29
CA ALA A 185 9.75 -9.00 22.49
C ALA A 185 10.37 -8.78 23.87
N CYS A 186 10.83 -9.87 24.49
CA CYS A 186 11.49 -9.84 25.82
C CYS A 186 12.79 -9.03 25.81
N SER A 187 13.50 -9.05 24.69
CA SER A 187 14.72 -8.26 24.49
C SER A 187 14.84 -7.91 23.00
N VAL A 188 15.14 -6.66 22.71
CA VAL A 188 15.40 -6.17 21.36
C VAL A 188 16.86 -5.78 21.27
N SER A 189 17.62 -6.46 20.41
CA SER A 189 19.03 -6.16 20.20
C SER A 189 19.20 -4.87 19.39
N VAL A 190 20.39 -4.25 19.47
CA VAL A 190 20.74 -3.11 18.61
C VAL A 190 20.64 -3.47 17.14
N LEU A 191 20.95 -4.71 16.78
CA LEU A 191 20.85 -5.21 15.41
C LEU A 191 19.41 -5.21 14.89
N ASN A 192 18.44 -5.60 15.72
CA ASN A 192 17.02 -5.52 15.35
C ASN A 192 16.57 -4.08 15.10
N GLN A 193 16.99 -3.14 15.97
CA GLN A 193 16.65 -1.71 15.81
C GLN A 193 17.27 -1.11 14.53
N VAL A 194 18.52 -1.44 14.25
CA VAL A 194 19.21 -0.99 13.02
C VAL A 194 18.56 -1.58 11.79
N SER A 195 18.22 -2.87 11.81
CA SER A 195 17.53 -3.54 10.70
C SER A 195 16.15 -2.91 10.40
N ASP A 196 15.37 -2.59 11.43
CA ASP A 196 14.08 -1.91 11.28
C ASP A 196 14.23 -0.49 10.72
N LEU A 197 15.25 0.25 11.20
CA LEU A 197 15.55 1.58 10.67
C LEU A 197 16.04 1.55 9.21
N LEU A 198 16.90 0.60 8.84
CA LEU A 198 17.35 0.41 7.47
C LEU A 198 16.20 0.02 6.55
N TYR A 199 15.28 -0.84 7.02
CA TYR A 199 14.09 -1.19 6.29
C TYR A 199 13.20 0.05 6.04
N ALA A 200 12.89 0.82 7.08
CA ALA A 200 12.09 2.03 6.95
C ALA A 200 12.74 3.06 6.01
N PHE A 201 14.06 3.26 6.12
CA PHE A 201 14.80 4.16 5.25
C PHE A 201 14.74 3.71 3.78
N SER A 202 15.00 2.44 3.51
CA SER A 202 15.04 1.89 2.16
C SER A 202 13.66 1.81 1.50
N THR A 203 12.58 1.59 2.29
CA THR A 203 11.22 1.44 1.77
C THR A 203 10.42 2.73 1.73
N ILE A 204 10.74 3.73 2.54
CA ILE A 204 9.98 4.99 2.62
C ILE A 204 10.81 6.16 2.12
N VAL A 205 12.00 6.39 2.75
CA VAL A 205 12.77 7.62 2.47
C VAL A 205 13.32 7.63 1.05
N ILE A 206 13.94 6.54 0.60
CA ILE A 206 14.51 6.46 -0.75
C ILE A 206 13.42 6.60 -1.83
N PRO A 207 12.33 5.80 -1.85
CA PRO A 207 11.28 5.94 -2.85
C PRO A 207 10.63 7.33 -2.87
N PHE A 208 10.34 7.89 -1.70
CA PHE A 208 9.75 9.22 -1.60
C PHE A 208 10.69 10.30 -2.17
N SER A 209 11.98 10.24 -1.85
CA SER A 209 12.99 11.16 -2.39
C SER A 209 13.09 11.06 -3.92
N LEU A 210 13.05 9.85 -4.49
CA LEU A 210 13.07 9.64 -5.95
C LEU A 210 11.84 10.24 -6.63
N ILE A 211 10.66 10.10 -6.03
CA ILE A 211 9.42 10.72 -6.52
C ILE A 211 9.56 12.24 -6.48
N LEU A 212 9.99 12.82 -5.37
CA LEU A 212 10.17 14.27 -5.22
C LEU A 212 11.16 14.81 -6.26
N ILE A 213 12.32 14.16 -6.43
CA ILE A 213 13.32 14.56 -7.43
C ILE A 213 12.73 14.53 -8.84
N SER A 214 11.96 13.51 -9.18
CA SER A 214 11.28 13.41 -10.48
C SER A 214 10.33 14.59 -10.70
N TYR A 215 9.49 14.91 -9.72
CA TYR A 215 8.53 16.01 -9.82
C TYR A 215 9.20 17.40 -9.79
N MET A 216 10.28 17.58 -9.04
CA MET A 216 11.07 18.81 -9.08
C MET A 216 11.68 19.06 -10.46
N LYS A 217 12.02 18.02 -11.21
CA LYS A 217 12.50 18.15 -12.59
C LYS A 217 11.37 18.35 -13.62
N ILE A 218 10.20 17.75 -13.39
CA ILE A 218 9.02 17.92 -14.23
C ILE A 218 8.45 19.34 -14.16
N LEU A 219 8.41 19.91 -12.97
CA LEU A 219 7.75 21.20 -12.71
C LEU A 219 8.27 22.36 -13.57
N PRO A 220 9.59 22.62 -13.68
CA PRO A 220 10.11 23.70 -14.54
C PRO A 220 9.75 23.51 -16.01
N VAL A 221 9.78 22.28 -16.51
CA VAL A 221 9.43 21.97 -17.91
C VAL A 221 7.94 22.26 -18.14
N CYS A 222 7.06 21.87 -17.21
CA CYS A 222 5.64 22.18 -17.31
C CYS A 222 5.32 23.67 -17.24
N LEU A 223 6.08 24.46 -16.45
CA LEU A 223 5.87 25.90 -16.34
C LEU A 223 6.32 26.66 -17.60
N ASN A 224 7.31 26.15 -18.33
CA ASN A 224 7.89 26.77 -19.51
C ASN A 224 7.33 26.25 -20.84
N THR A 225 6.29 25.42 -20.83
CA THR A 225 5.66 24.85 -22.03
C THR A 225 4.33 25.57 -22.36
N SER A 226 3.77 25.25 -23.55
CA SER A 226 2.46 25.79 -23.96
C SER A 226 1.35 25.38 -22.98
N GLU A 227 0.30 26.20 -22.89
CA GLU A 227 -0.84 25.96 -21.99
C GLU A 227 -1.48 24.59 -22.22
N GLU A 228 -1.63 24.18 -23.48
CA GLU A 228 -2.20 22.88 -23.83
C GLU A 228 -1.35 21.70 -23.32
N ASN A 229 -0.03 21.77 -23.51
CA ASN A 229 0.90 20.73 -23.03
C ASN A 229 0.97 20.72 -21.50
N ARG A 230 0.93 21.90 -20.87
CA ARG A 230 0.88 22.04 -19.41
C ARG A 230 -0.38 21.36 -18.85
N GLN A 231 -1.54 21.60 -19.44
CA GLN A 231 -2.79 20.99 -19.00
C GLN A 231 -2.79 19.47 -19.17
N LYS A 232 -2.22 18.95 -20.26
CA LYS A 232 -2.03 17.50 -20.46
C LYS A 232 -1.12 16.89 -19.37
N ALA A 233 0.01 17.54 -19.09
CA ALA A 233 0.95 17.09 -18.05
C ALA A 233 0.30 17.11 -16.67
N VAL A 234 -0.38 18.19 -16.29
CA VAL A 234 -1.10 18.31 -15.00
C VAL A 234 -2.17 17.21 -14.88
N THR A 235 -2.98 16.98 -15.91
CA THR A 235 -4.03 15.95 -15.89
C THR A 235 -3.47 14.54 -15.66
N THR A 236 -2.31 14.22 -16.22
CA THR A 236 -1.68 12.90 -16.08
C THR A 236 -0.89 12.74 -14.78
N CYS A 237 -0.31 13.83 -14.24
CA CYS A 237 0.46 13.81 -13.01
C CYS A 237 -0.42 13.92 -11.75
N THR A 238 -1.57 14.60 -11.83
CA THR A 238 -2.46 14.83 -10.67
C THR A 238 -2.86 13.54 -9.94
N PRO A 239 -3.31 12.45 -10.61
CA PRO A 239 -3.67 11.22 -9.90
C PRO A 239 -2.52 10.67 -9.07
N GLN A 240 -1.32 10.70 -9.62
CA GLN A 240 -0.13 10.20 -8.94
C GLN A 240 0.25 11.08 -7.73
N ILE A 241 0.23 12.40 -7.89
CA ILE A 241 0.51 13.33 -6.78
C ILE A 241 -0.48 13.11 -5.64
N VAL A 242 -1.78 12.95 -5.94
CA VAL A 242 -2.80 12.68 -4.93
C VAL A 242 -2.55 11.34 -4.25
N SER A 243 -2.25 10.28 -5.01
CA SER A 243 -1.94 8.95 -4.44
C SER A 243 -0.70 8.98 -3.53
N VAL A 244 0.38 9.63 -3.98
CA VAL A 244 1.61 9.80 -3.17
C VAL A 244 1.34 10.60 -1.91
N SER A 245 0.59 11.70 -2.00
CA SER A 245 0.26 12.54 -0.85
C SER A 245 -0.60 11.80 0.17
N SER A 246 -1.62 11.07 -0.30
CA SER A 246 -2.49 10.24 0.54
C SER A 246 -1.70 9.14 1.25
N LEU A 247 -0.83 8.45 0.53
CA LEU A 247 0.05 7.41 1.07
C LEU A 247 0.99 7.99 2.14
N PHE A 248 1.62 9.13 1.85
CA PHE A 248 2.54 9.79 2.78
C PHE A 248 1.85 10.24 4.07
N ILE A 249 0.68 10.85 3.96
CA ILE A 249 -0.14 11.23 5.11
C ILE A 249 -0.50 9.99 5.95
N GLY A 250 -0.96 8.92 5.29
CA GLY A 250 -1.30 7.68 5.97
C GLY A 250 -0.10 7.03 6.67
N LEU A 251 1.10 7.04 6.06
CA LEU A 251 2.32 6.55 6.67
C LEU A 251 2.73 7.38 7.90
N ILE A 252 2.63 8.72 7.84
CA ILE A 252 2.89 9.57 9.00
C ILE A 252 1.97 9.21 10.16
N PHE A 253 0.67 9.05 9.90
CA PHE A 253 -0.29 8.65 10.94
C PHE A 253 0.02 7.26 11.48
N HIS A 254 0.31 6.30 10.62
CA HIS A 254 0.66 4.94 11.04
C HIS A 254 1.90 4.91 11.93
N PHE A 255 2.96 5.63 11.56
CA PHE A 255 4.18 5.75 12.36
C PHE A 255 3.95 6.47 13.68
N SER A 256 3.16 7.56 13.66
CA SER A 256 2.86 8.33 14.87
C SER A 256 2.03 7.52 15.86
N ASP A 257 1.00 6.82 15.39
CA ASP A 257 0.15 5.97 16.19
C ASP A 257 0.90 4.80 16.84
N SER A 258 1.86 4.22 16.13
CA SER A 258 2.64 3.09 16.64
C SER A 258 3.73 3.49 17.63
N ARG A 259 4.29 4.70 17.53
CA ARG A 259 5.47 5.13 18.32
C ARG A 259 5.18 6.11 19.44
N PHE A 260 4.15 6.93 19.30
CA PHE A 260 3.79 7.94 20.29
C PHE A 260 2.48 7.53 20.96
N ASP A 261 2.49 7.42 22.29
CA ASP A 261 1.27 7.31 23.07
C ASP A 261 0.50 8.63 22.99
N VAL A 262 -0.31 8.77 21.93
CA VAL A 262 -1.12 9.96 21.69
C VAL A 262 -2.34 9.89 22.60
N ALA A 263 -2.13 10.09 23.91
CA ALA A 263 -3.17 10.09 24.94
C ALA A 263 -4.28 11.14 24.71
N LEU A 264 -4.09 12.05 23.75
CA LEU A 264 -5.04 13.12 23.39
C LEU A 264 -6.06 12.72 22.32
N VAL A 265 -5.91 11.57 21.67
CA VAL A 265 -6.80 11.14 20.59
C VAL A 265 -7.68 10.00 21.06
N SER A 266 -9.00 10.09 20.82
CA SER A 266 -9.92 9.01 21.21
C SER A 266 -9.61 7.71 20.45
N ASP A 267 -9.80 6.55 21.08
CA ASP A 267 -9.50 5.23 20.53
C ASP A 267 -10.15 5.01 19.15
N LYS A 268 -11.37 5.52 18.95
CA LYS A 268 -12.09 5.44 17.67
C LYS A 268 -11.36 6.17 16.53
N VAL A 269 -10.81 7.36 16.81
CA VAL A 269 -10.04 8.15 15.82
C VAL A 269 -8.72 7.46 15.55
N ARG A 270 -8.08 6.91 16.55
CA ARG A 270 -6.82 6.16 16.42
C ARG A 270 -7.00 4.92 15.53
N ILE A 271 -8.04 4.13 15.76
CA ILE A 271 -8.38 2.97 14.92
C ILE A 271 -8.66 3.40 13.48
N PHE A 272 -9.45 4.47 13.29
CA PHE A 272 -9.74 5.00 11.96
C PHE A 272 -8.47 5.45 11.22
N LEU A 273 -7.58 6.17 11.88
CA LEU A 273 -6.32 6.64 11.29
C LEU A 273 -5.37 5.49 10.96
N SER A 274 -5.29 4.47 11.83
CA SER A 274 -4.50 3.26 11.57
C SER A 274 -5.01 2.49 10.34
N LEU A 275 -6.33 2.48 10.13
CA LEU A 275 -6.97 1.81 9.00
C LEU A 275 -7.05 2.70 7.75
N PHE A 276 -6.89 4.02 7.88
CA PHE A 276 -7.08 4.98 6.78
C PHE A 276 -6.28 4.60 5.54
N LEU A 277 -5.00 4.31 5.72
CA LEU A 277 -4.11 3.92 4.64
C LEU A 277 -4.58 2.63 3.96
N LEU A 278 -4.94 1.63 4.76
CA LEU A 278 -5.35 0.31 4.31
C LEU A 278 -6.77 0.28 3.70
N ILE A 279 -7.62 1.24 4.06
CA ILE A 279 -8.99 1.35 3.55
C ILE A 279 -9.07 2.30 2.35
N CYS A 280 -8.50 3.50 2.47
CA CYS A 280 -8.69 4.56 1.47
C CYS A 280 -7.84 4.33 0.22
N GLN A 281 -6.63 3.81 0.36
CA GLN A 281 -5.69 3.65 -0.75
C GLN A 281 -6.17 2.65 -1.80
N PRO A 282 -6.65 1.43 -1.44
CA PRO A 282 -7.10 0.45 -2.42
C PRO A 282 -8.32 0.87 -3.25
N MET A 283 -9.08 1.85 -2.78
CA MET A 283 -10.24 2.39 -3.50
C MET A 283 -9.95 3.75 -4.12
N GLY A 284 -9.23 4.62 -3.41
CA GLY A 284 -8.91 5.97 -3.87
C GLY A 284 -8.05 5.97 -5.13
N THR A 285 -7.04 5.12 -5.17
CA THR A 285 -6.13 4.99 -6.32
C THR A 285 -6.87 4.61 -7.60
N PRO A 286 -7.60 3.48 -7.70
CA PRO A 286 -8.28 3.11 -8.93
C PRO A 286 -9.36 4.12 -9.36
N ILE A 287 -10.07 4.73 -8.43
CA ILE A 287 -11.05 5.78 -8.74
C ILE A 287 -10.35 6.99 -9.36
N MET A 288 -9.26 7.46 -8.77
CA MET A 288 -8.52 8.62 -9.28
C MET A 288 -7.97 8.37 -10.68
N TYR A 289 -7.32 7.23 -10.92
CA TYR A 289 -6.77 6.91 -12.25
C TYR A 289 -7.87 6.60 -13.26
N GLY A 290 -8.91 5.86 -12.87
CA GLY A 290 -10.04 5.54 -13.74
C GLY A 290 -10.82 6.77 -14.18
N TYR A 291 -11.00 7.77 -13.29
CA TYR A 291 -11.70 9.01 -13.61
C TYR A 291 -10.83 10.00 -14.39
N LYS A 292 -9.59 10.23 -13.95
CA LYS A 292 -8.72 11.30 -14.50
C LYS A 292 -8.07 10.94 -15.82
N LEU A 293 -7.77 9.64 -16.08
CA LEU A 293 -7.09 9.25 -17.31
C LEU A 293 -8.10 9.06 -18.47
N PRO A 294 -8.06 9.93 -19.50
CA PRO A 294 -9.04 9.90 -20.60
C PRO A 294 -9.09 8.57 -21.35
N LYS A 295 -7.92 7.93 -21.56
CA LYS A 295 -7.83 6.65 -22.27
C LYS A 295 -8.52 5.53 -21.49
N ILE A 296 -8.30 5.42 -20.16
CA ILE A 296 -8.98 4.44 -19.33
C ILE A 296 -10.49 4.67 -19.36
N ARG A 297 -10.93 5.92 -19.21
CA ARG A 297 -12.36 6.28 -19.26
C ARG A 297 -13.02 5.94 -20.59
N GLN A 298 -12.31 6.15 -21.70
CA GLN A 298 -12.82 5.79 -23.05
C GLN A 298 -12.87 4.27 -23.23
N SER A 299 -11.85 3.55 -22.79
CA SER A 299 -11.79 2.09 -22.88
C SER A 299 -12.84 1.43 -21.98
N TRP A 300 -13.05 1.98 -20.78
CA TRP A 300 -14.14 1.57 -19.89
C TRP A 300 -15.53 1.72 -20.54
N LYS A 301 -15.79 2.86 -21.18
CA LYS A 301 -17.06 3.08 -21.87
C LYS A 301 -17.25 2.06 -23.00
N ARG A 302 -16.23 1.82 -23.85
CA ARG A 302 -16.29 0.79 -24.89
C ARG A 302 -16.58 -0.59 -24.30
N PHE A 303 -15.84 -0.99 -23.28
CA PHE A 303 -16.03 -2.28 -22.61
C PHE A 303 -17.47 -2.48 -22.12
N LEU A 304 -18.09 -1.45 -21.56
CA LEU A 304 -19.50 -1.50 -21.13
C LEU A 304 -20.49 -1.56 -22.31
N PHE A 305 -20.19 -0.96 -23.46
CA PHE A 305 -21.07 -0.98 -24.64
C PHE A 305 -20.90 -2.26 -25.47
N ASP A 306 -19.69 -2.87 -25.48
CA ASP A 306 -19.42 -4.12 -26.20
C ASP A 306 -19.98 -5.36 -25.47
N ILE A 307 -20.34 -5.24 -24.17
CA ILE A 307 -21.00 -6.28 -23.38
C ILE A 307 -22.54 -6.32 -23.64
N LYS A 308 -23.09 -5.31 -24.36
CA LYS A 308 -24.47 -5.32 -24.83
C LYS A 308 -24.57 -5.90 -26.23
#